data_cc76841e83430161d39b07d553df37dd
#
_entry.id   cc76841e83430161d39b07d553df37dd
#
_cell.length_a   1.000
_cell.length_b   1.000
_cell.length_c   1.000
_cell.angle_alpha   90.00
_cell.angle_beta   90.00
_cell.angle_gamma   90.00
#
_symmetry.space_group_name_H-M   'P 1'
#
loop_
_entity.id
_entity.type
_entity.pdbx_description
1 polymer ?
#
loop_
_entity_poly.entity_id
_entity_poly.type
_entity_poly.pdbx_seq_one_letter_code
_entity_poly.pdbx_strand_id
1 'polypeptide(L)'
;IPIAGITLEECAALSRKLAERIADELHIPTYCYEAAAFTPERRNLAVCRAGEYEALPEKLAHKESAPDFGARPYDEGVARTGATTVGARDFLIAVNFNLNTTSTRRANAIAFDVREKGRPVREGNPITGKIVKDAEGNPVMQPGTLKATKAIGWFIEEYGIAQVSMN
;
A
#
# COMPACT_ATOMS: atom_id res chain seq x y z
N ILE A 1 -1.94 18.11 8.99
CA ILE A 1 -1.02 19.24 8.65
C ILE A 1 -1.73 20.14 7.65
N PRO A 2 -1.64 21.48 7.78
CA PRO A 2 -2.27 22.42 6.85
C PRO A 2 -1.75 22.21 5.42
N ILE A 3 -2.61 22.48 4.44
CA ILE A 3 -2.27 22.35 3.01
C ILE A 3 -1.63 23.63 2.44
N ALA A 4 -1.59 24.69 3.20
CA ALA A 4 -0.99 25.96 2.82
C ALA A 4 0.07 26.39 3.84
N GLY A 5 1.14 27.02 3.37
CA GLY A 5 2.22 27.51 4.23
C GLY A 5 3.21 26.45 4.70
N ILE A 6 3.17 25.23 4.10
CA ILE A 6 4.13 24.16 4.37
C ILE A 6 4.38 23.37 3.08
N THR A 7 5.61 22.96 2.86
CA THR A 7 6.02 22.13 1.72
C THR A 7 5.91 20.64 2.05
N LEU A 8 5.86 19.79 1.04
CA LEU A 8 5.89 18.32 1.24
C LEU A 8 7.19 17.87 1.91
N GLU A 9 8.31 18.51 1.61
CA GLU A 9 9.61 18.24 2.22
C GLU A 9 9.59 18.53 3.74
N GLU A 10 9.03 19.67 4.14
CA GLU A 10 8.85 20.01 5.55
C GLU A 10 7.91 19.02 6.25
N CYS A 11 6.84 18.60 5.60
CA CYS A 11 5.96 17.55 6.10
C CYS A 11 6.71 16.22 6.28
N ALA A 12 7.58 15.86 5.33
CA ALA A 12 8.40 14.66 5.42
C ALA A 12 9.37 14.73 6.61
N ALA A 13 10.01 15.89 6.82
CA ALA A 13 10.89 16.09 7.96
C ALA A 13 10.14 15.99 9.30
N LEU A 14 8.94 16.55 9.40
CA LEU A 14 8.08 16.41 10.59
C LEU A 14 7.64 14.95 10.80
N SER A 15 7.32 14.24 9.72
CA SER A 15 6.93 12.82 9.78
C SER A 15 8.06 11.95 10.32
N ARG A 16 9.30 12.20 9.92
CA ARG A 16 10.48 11.47 10.44
C ARG A 16 10.70 11.75 11.93
N LYS A 17 10.60 13.00 12.37
CA LYS A 17 10.66 13.37 13.79
C LYS A 17 9.55 12.70 14.61
N LEU A 18 8.33 12.63 14.06
CA LEU A 18 7.22 11.95 14.71
C LEU A 18 7.47 10.44 14.80
N ALA A 19 7.99 9.82 13.74
CA ALA A 19 8.33 8.39 13.73
C ALA A 19 9.38 8.05 14.79
N GLU A 20 10.43 8.86 14.90
CA GLU A 20 11.46 8.73 15.94
C GLU A 20 10.86 8.84 17.35
N ARG A 21 10.04 9.86 17.60
CA ARG A 21 9.37 10.03 18.89
C ARG A 21 8.43 8.88 19.26
N ILE A 22 7.68 8.35 18.29
CA ILE A 22 6.82 7.17 18.53
C ILE A 22 7.68 5.97 18.96
N ALA A 23 8.81 5.78 18.29
CA ALA A 23 9.71 4.69 18.61
C ALA A 23 10.35 4.85 20.01
N ASP A 24 10.79 6.05 20.35
CA ASP A 24 11.48 6.35 21.61
C ASP A 24 10.51 6.40 22.82
N GLU A 25 9.38 7.09 22.66
CA GLU A 25 8.46 7.35 23.76
C GLU A 25 7.47 6.20 23.99
N LEU A 26 7.03 5.53 22.91
CA LEU A 26 6.03 4.46 22.98
C LEU A 26 6.62 3.05 22.75
N HIS A 27 7.89 2.97 22.40
CA HIS A 27 8.59 1.72 22.08
C HIS A 27 7.91 0.90 20.96
N ILE A 28 7.33 1.61 19.97
CA ILE A 28 6.67 1.01 18.80
C ILE A 28 7.62 1.11 17.60
N PRO A 29 7.98 0.00 16.96
CA PRO A 29 8.76 0.03 15.72
C PRO A 29 8.05 0.85 14.63
N THR A 30 8.78 1.77 13.96
CA THR A 30 8.21 2.66 12.96
C THR A 30 8.89 2.55 11.61
N TYR A 31 8.08 2.62 10.55
CA TYR A 31 8.50 2.60 9.15
C TYR A 31 8.08 3.90 8.46
N CYS A 32 9.03 4.60 7.86
CA CYS A 32 8.75 5.81 7.10
C CYS A 32 8.43 5.48 5.63
N TYR A 33 7.37 6.10 5.09
CA TYR A 33 6.93 5.84 3.71
C TYR A 33 6.63 7.12 2.92
N GLU A 34 6.40 7.00 1.62
CA GLU A 34 6.18 8.09 0.66
C GLU A 34 7.31 9.12 0.71
N ALA A 35 7.01 10.42 0.87
CA ALA A 35 8.02 11.47 0.92
C ALA A 35 8.95 11.36 2.16
N ALA A 36 8.50 10.72 3.24
CA ALA A 36 9.30 10.50 4.43
C ALA A 36 10.22 9.26 4.33
N ALA A 37 10.07 8.41 3.33
CA ALA A 37 10.88 7.21 3.16
C ALA A 37 12.38 7.51 3.09
N PHE A 38 13.19 6.67 3.73
CA PHE A 38 14.66 6.75 3.68
C PHE A 38 15.24 6.02 2.45
N THR A 39 14.47 5.09 1.85
CA THR A 39 14.87 4.37 0.66
C THR A 39 13.76 4.42 -0.41
N PRO A 40 14.12 4.35 -1.71
CA PRO A 40 13.12 4.39 -2.80
C PRO A 40 12.05 3.29 -2.70
N GLU A 41 12.43 2.09 -2.25
CA GLU A 41 11.55 0.93 -2.14
C GLU A 41 10.42 1.18 -1.14
N ARG A 42 10.72 1.91 -0.04
CA ARG A 42 9.76 2.23 1.03
C ARG A 42 8.83 3.37 0.70
N ARG A 43 9.01 4.06 -0.42
CA ARG A 43 8.03 5.04 -0.90
C ARG A 43 6.65 4.42 -1.12
N ASN A 44 6.60 3.14 -1.46
CA ASN A 44 5.33 2.43 -1.57
C ASN A 44 4.91 1.85 -0.21
N LEU A 45 3.83 2.38 0.36
CA LEU A 45 3.27 1.90 1.63
C LEU A 45 3.03 0.38 1.64
N ALA A 46 2.64 -0.21 0.51
CA ALA A 46 2.41 -1.66 0.41
C ALA A 46 3.69 -2.47 0.69
N VAL A 47 4.88 -1.94 0.39
CA VAL A 47 6.16 -2.57 0.73
C VAL A 47 6.39 -2.53 2.25
N CYS A 48 6.13 -1.38 2.89
CA CYS A 48 6.24 -1.27 4.34
C CYS A 48 5.27 -2.22 5.06
N ARG A 49 4.07 -2.43 4.50
CA ARG A 49 3.02 -3.27 5.07
C ARG A 49 3.03 -4.73 4.60
N ALA A 50 3.97 -5.12 3.75
CA ALA A 50 4.00 -6.48 3.20
C ALA A 50 3.96 -7.53 4.33
N GLY A 51 3.03 -8.49 4.21
CA GLY A 51 2.78 -9.54 5.20
C GLY A 51 2.05 -9.07 6.46
N GLU A 52 1.68 -7.79 6.53
CA GLU A 52 0.89 -7.19 7.63
C GLU A 52 1.47 -7.48 9.03
N TYR A 53 0.62 -7.63 10.03
CA TYR A 53 1.02 -7.90 11.41
C TYR A 53 1.71 -9.28 11.56
N GLU A 54 1.25 -10.27 10.81
CA GLU A 54 1.72 -11.65 10.88
C GLU A 54 3.17 -11.81 10.45
N ALA A 55 3.66 -10.93 9.60
CA ALA A 55 5.06 -10.95 9.15
C ALA A 55 6.02 -10.18 10.08
N LEU A 56 5.54 -9.53 11.14
CA LEU A 56 6.41 -8.75 12.03
C LEU A 56 7.55 -9.54 12.65
N PRO A 57 7.36 -10.79 13.14
CA PRO A 57 8.46 -11.58 13.69
C PRO A 57 9.62 -11.76 12.71
N GLU A 58 9.29 -12.07 11.44
CA GLU A 58 10.27 -12.25 10.39
C GLU A 58 10.91 -10.91 10.00
N LYS A 59 10.11 -9.87 9.79
CA LYS A 59 10.60 -8.54 9.38
C LYS A 59 11.58 -7.94 10.39
N LEU A 60 11.33 -8.10 11.67
CA LEU A 60 12.21 -7.58 12.73
C LEU A 60 13.49 -8.42 12.91
N ALA A 61 13.50 -9.65 12.42
CA ALA A 61 14.68 -10.51 12.46
C ALA A 61 15.70 -10.20 11.35
N HIS A 62 15.27 -9.52 10.25
CA HIS A 62 16.09 -9.27 9.08
C HIS A 62 16.41 -7.79 8.91
N LYS A 63 17.69 -7.48 8.69
CA LYS A 63 18.17 -6.09 8.56
C LYS A 63 17.53 -5.35 7.37
N GLU A 64 17.27 -6.03 6.27
CA GLU A 64 16.69 -5.46 5.05
C GLU A 64 15.25 -4.97 5.25
N SER A 65 14.51 -5.61 6.16
CA SER A 65 13.13 -5.27 6.51
C SER A 65 12.99 -4.60 7.87
N ALA A 66 14.10 -4.30 8.55
CA ALA A 66 14.10 -3.64 9.85
C ALA A 66 13.39 -2.26 9.78
N PRO A 67 12.73 -1.83 10.86
CA PRO A 67 12.12 -0.51 10.94
C PRO A 67 13.17 0.60 10.85
N ASP A 68 12.73 1.79 10.49
CA ASP A 68 13.61 2.96 10.42
C ASP A 68 13.98 3.47 11.82
N PHE A 69 13.05 3.32 12.78
CA PHE A 69 13.27 3.65 14.18
C PHE A 69 12.70 2.56 15.09
N GLY A 70 13.28 2.42 16.29
CA GLY A 70 12.84 1.46 17.28
C GLY A 70 13.10 0.00 16.87
N ALA A 71 14.19 -0.26 16.14
CA ALA A 71 14.59 -1.61 15.75
C ALA A 71 14.85 -2.46 17.02
N ARG A 72 14.11 -3.55 17.15
CA ARG A 72 14.19 -4.47 18.31
C ARG A 72 13.70 -5.86 17.90
N PRO A 73 14.10 -6.92 18.64
CA PRO A 73 13.53 -8.24 18.44
C PRO A 73 12.01 -8.23 18.67
N TYR A 74 11.32 -9.15 18.01
CA TYR A 74 9.89 -9.37 18.29
C TYR A 74 9.70 -9.94 19.70
N ASP A 75 8.95 -9.25 20.53
CA ASP A 75 8.64 -9.59 21.92
C ASP A 75 7.15 -9.35 22.24
N GLU A 76 6.75 -9.59 23.48
CA GLU A 76 5.37 -9.36 23.93
C GLU A 76 4.93 -7.89 23.78
N GLY A 77 5.86 -6.94 23.90
CA GLY A 77 5.59 -5.52 23.67
C GLY A 77 5.17 -5.28 22.23
N VAL A 78 5.98 -5.73 21.28
CA VAL A 78 5.66 -5.61 19.83
C VAL A 78 4.43 -6.44 19.47
N ALA A 79 4.23 -7.61 20.06
CA ALA A 79 3.02 -8.42 19.86
C ALA A 79 1.73 -7.66 20.26
N ARG A 80 1.81 -6.80 21.26
CA ARG A 80 0.67 -6.00 21.72
C ARG A 80 0.46 -4.71 20.93
N THR A 81 1.54 -4.06 20.51
CA THR A 81 1.49 -2.74 19.84
C THR A 81 1.53 -2.82 18.32
N GLY A 82 2.10 -3.89 17.78
CA GLY A 82 2.45 -3.98 16.37
C GLY A 82 3.58 -3.04 15.99
N ALA A 83 3.58 -2.61 14.74
CA ALA A 83 4.45 -1.58 14.20
C ALA A 83 3.61 -0.50 13.51
N THR A 84 4.15 0.71 13.39
CA THR A 84 3.43 1.85 12.82
C THR A 84 4.15 2.37 11.58
N THR A 85 3.37 2.75 10.55
CA THR A 85 3.89 3.45 9.38
C THR A 85 3.61 4.95 9.52
N VAL A 86 4.63 5.78 9.26
CA VAL A 86 4.54 7.24 9.33
C VAL A 86 5.05 7.84 8.02
N GLY A 87 4.31 8.77 7.44
CA GLY A 87 4.73 9.35 6.16
C GLY A 87 4.06 10.67 5.85
N ALA A 88 4.57 11.31 4.80
CA ALA A 88 3.98 12.48 4.19
C ALA A 88 3.74 12.18 2.72
N ARG A 89 2.58 12.51 2.21
CA ARG A 89 2.20 12.36 0.82
C ARG A 89 1.44 13.56 0.31
N ASP A 90 1.43 13.73 -0.98
CA ASP A 90 0.58 14.70 -1.63
C ASP A 90 -0.91 14.33 -1.49
N PHE A 91 -1.80 15.21 -1.95
CA PHE A 91 -3.23 14.98 -1.87
C PHE A 91 -3.64 13.65 -2.47
N LEU A 92 -4.59 13.03 -1.79
CA LEU A 92 -5.22 11.81 -2.25
C LEU A 92 -6.73 12.02 -2.20
N ILE A 93 -7.39 11.82 -3.33
CA ILE A 93 -8.85 11.85 -3.42
C ILE A 93 -9.34 10.42 -3.51
N ALA A 94 -9.93 9.91 -2.44
CA ALA A 94 -10.54 8.58 -2.45
C ALA A 94 -11.95 8.65 -3.04
N VAL A 95 -12.24 7.76 -3.99
CA VAL A 95 -13.55 7.65 -4.64
C VAL A 95 -13.99 6.19 -4.61
N ASN A 96 -15.21 5.96 -4.16
CA ASN A 96 -15.78 4.63 -4.08
C ASN A 96 -17.06 4.54 -4.93
N PHE A 97 -17.14 3.53 -5.80
CA PHE A 97 -18.29 3.27 -6.64
C PHE A 97 -18.98 1.96 -6.21
N ASN A 98 -20.17 2.08 -5.69
CA ASN A 98 -21.03 0.93 -5.39
C ASN A 98 -21.59 0.36 -6.70
N LEU A 99 -21.48 -0.95 -6.88
CA LEU A 99 -21.96 -1.63 -8.06
C LEU A 99 -23.27 -2.37 -7.76
N ASN A 100 -24.14 -2.48 -8.73
CA ASN A 100 -25.38 -3.27 -8.61
C ASN A 100 -25.12 -4.79 -8.78
N THR A 101 -24.08 -5.29 -8.16
CA THR A 101 -23.69 -6.70 -8.20
C THR A 101 -22.96 -7.07 -6.90
N THR A 102 -22.98 -8.35 -6.55
CA THR A 102 -22.19 -8.92 -5.45
C THR A 102 -20.84 -9.46 -5.90
N SER A 103 -20.56 -9.41 -7.20
CA SER A 103 -19.38 -10.04 -7.79
C SER A 103 -18.11 -9.20 -7.61
N THR A 104 -17.26 -9.58 -6.65
CA THR A 104 -15.91 -9.05 -6.48
C THR A 104 -15.07 -9.20 -7.76
N ARG A 105 -15.29 -10.28 -8.53
CA ARG A 105 -14.60 -10.49 -9.81
C ARG A 105 -14.92 -9.37 -10.81
N ARG A 106 -16.19 -8.94 -10.92
CA ARG A 106 -16.60 -7.83 -11.79
C ARG A 106 -16.00 -6.51 -11.30
N ALA A 107 -16.05 -6.25 -9.99
CA ALA A 107 -15.46 -5.08 -9.40
C ALA A 107 -13.93 -5.00 -9.67
N ASN A 108 -13.21 -6.11 -9.50
CA ASN A 108 -11.79 -6.16 -9.82
C ASN A 108 -11.51 -6.02 -11.32
N ALA A 109 -12.38 -6.52 -12.21
CA ALA A 109 -12.21 -6.31 -13.65
C ALA A 109 -12.25 -4.81 -13.98
N ILE A 110 -13.21 -4.06 -13.42
CA ILE A 110 -13.30 -2.61 -13.59
C ILE A 110 -12.07 -1.92 -12.96
N ALA A 111 -11.71 -2.29 -11.73
CA ALA A 111 -10.55 -1.72 -11.04
C ALA A 111 -9.25 -1.87 -11.84
N PHE A 112 -9.07 -3.02 -12.51
CA PHE A 112 -7.90 -3.30 -13.33
C PHE A 112 -7.90 -2.53 -14.66
N ASP A 113 -9.06 -2.20 -15.19
CA ASP A 113 -9.17 -1.38 -16.40
C ASP A 113 -8.89 0.10 -16.13
N VAL A 114 -9.22 0.58 -14.94
CA VAL A 114 -9.05 2.01 -14.62
C VAL A 114 -7.71 2.34 -13.97
N ARG A 115 -7.16 1.47 -13.10
CA ARG A 115 -5.91 1.77 -12.38
C ARG A 115 -4.70 1.83 -13.31
N GLU A 116 -3.75 2.71 -13.05
CA GLU A 116 -2.55 2.90 -13.87
C GLU A 116 -1.76 1.60 -14.12
N LYS A 117 -1.58 0.77 -13.09
CA LYS A 117 -0.90 -0.52 -13.23
C LYS A 117 -1.60 -1.46 -14.21
N GLY A 118 -2.90 -1.31 -14.40
CA GLY A 118 -3.68 -2.14 -15.31
C GLY A 118 -3.77 -3.60 -14.90
N ARG A 119 -3.73 -4.48 -15.90
CA ARG A 119 -3.83 -5.93 -15.75
C ARG A 119 -2.78 -6.69 -16.56
N PRO A 120 -2.44 -7.93 -16.19
CA PRO A 120 -1.67 -8.81 -17.05
C PRO A 120 -2.41 -9.11 -18.36
N VAL A 121 -1.70 -9.07 -19.49
CA VAL A 121 -2.19 -9.57 -20.78
C VAL A 121 -2.41 -11.07 -20.68
N ARG A 122 -3.53 -11.55 -21.26
CA ARG A 122 -3.87 -12.98 -21.26
C ARG A 122 -4.21 -13.45 -22.66
N GLU A 123 -3.89 -14.69 -22.96
CA GLU A 123 -4.25 -15.37 -24.22
C GLU A 123 -5.74 -15.71 -24.22
N GLY A 124 -6.43 -15.37 -25.30
CA GLY A 124 -7.85 -15.66 -25.48
C GLY A 124 -8.75 -14.90 -24.51
N ASN A 125 -9.11 -15.48 -23.37
CA ASN A 125 -10.01 -14.84 -22.42
C ASN A 125 -9.25 -13.87 -21.49
N PRO A 126 -9.63 -12.57 -21.43
CA PRO A 126 -8.91 -11.55 -20.68
C PRO A 126 -8.96 -11.75 -19.13
N ILE A 127 -9.81 -12.66 -18.65
CA ILE A 127 -10.00 -12.91 -17.22
C ILE A 127 -9.41 -14.27 -16.79
N THR A 128 -9.62 -15.30 -17.60
CA THR A 128 -9.26 -16.68 -17.25
C THR A 128 -8.13 -17.26 -18.11
N GLY A 129 -7.75 -16.58 -19.19
CA GLY A 129 -6.68 -17.00 -20.08
C GLY A 129 -5.31 -17.07 -19.41
N LYS A 130 -4.38 -17.79 -20.01
CA LYS A 130 -2.99 -17.89 -19.55
C LYS A 130 -2.33 -16.51 -19.62
N ILE A 131 -1.59 -16.13 -18.57
CA ILE A 131 -0.83 -14.88 -18.55
C ILE A 131 0.30 -14.94 -19.57
N VAL A 132 0.38 -13.93 -20.43
CA VAL A 132 1.50 -13.72 -21.36
C VAL A 132 2.68 -13.21 -20.55
N LYS A 133 3.85 -13.80 -20.78
CA LYS A 133 5.10 -13.43 -20.11
C LYS A 133 6.10 -12.90 -21.14
N ASP A 134 6.95 -11.97 -20.71
CA ASP A 134 8.11 -11.50 -21.48
C ASP A 134 9.26 -12.51 -21.47
N ALA A 135 10.40 -12.14 -22.09
CA ALA A 135 11.58 -12.99 -22.17
C ALA A 135 12.22 -13.25 -20.80
N GLU A 136 12.02 -12.39 -19.85
CA GLU A 136 12.49 -12.47 -18.46
C GLU A 136 11.53 -13.23 -17.55
N GLY A 137 10.36 -13.65 -18.07
CA GLY A 137 9.35 -14.41 -17.35
C GLY A 137 8.36 -13.56 -16.54
N ASN A 138 8.41 -12.23 -16.66
CA ASN A 138 7.47 -11.32 -16.01
C ASN A 138 6.17 -11.21 -16.80
N PRO A 139 5.02 -10.98 -16.14
CA PRO A 139 3.77 -10.72 -16.82
C PRO A 139 3.84 -9.47 -17.71
N VAL A 140 3.49 -9.61 -18.98
CA VAL A 140 3.27 -8.44 -19.85
C VAL A 140 2.04 -7.70 -19.35
N MET A 141 2.18 -6.41 -19.05
CA MET A 141 1.10 -5.60 -18.48
C MET A 141 0.41 -4.76 -19.56
N GLN A 142 -0.91 -4.72 -19.53
CA GLN A 142 -1.72 -3.74 -20.24
C GLN A 142 -2.07 -2.63 -19.25
N PRO A 143 -1.58 -1.39 -19.45
CA PRO A 143 -1.91 -0.27 -18.57
C PRO A 143 -3.43 0.00 -18.54
N GLY A 144 -3.89 0.51 -17.40
CA GLY A 144 -5.27 0.99 -17.31
C GLY A 144 -5.44 2.40 -17.90
N THR A 145 -6.65 2.90 -17.82
CA THR A 145 -7.05 4.13 -18.51
C THR A 145 -6.70 5.41 -17.75
N LEU A 146 -6.53 5.35 -16.43
CA LEU A 146 -6.28 6.52 -15.57
C LEU A 146 -4.87 6.48 -15.00
N LYS A 147 -4.13 7.59 -15.21
CA LYS A 147 -2.81 7.78 -14.60
C LYS A 147 -2.92 8.16 -13.14
N ALA A 148 -1.87 7.88 -12.36
CA ALA A 148 -1.77 8.15 -10.93
C ALA A 148 -2.92 7.58 -10.10
N THR A 149 -3.63 6.57 -10.63
CA THR A 149 -4.79 5.94 -10.01
C THR A 149 -4.45 4.53 -9.53
N LYS A 150 -4.74 4.24 -8.27
CA LYS A 150 -4.81 2.89 -7.73
C LYS A 150 -6.28 2.50 -7.58
N ALA A 151 -6.62 1.25 -7.84
CA ALA A 151 -7.98 0.76 -7.68
C ALA A 151 -8.00 -0.71 -7.30
N ILE A 152 -9.01 -1.08 -6.51
CA ILE A 152 -9.31 -2.46 -6.10
C ILE A 152 -10.82 -2.67 -6.08
N GLY A 153 -11.25 -3.86 -6.43
CA GLY A 153 -12.63 -4.31 -6.27
C GLY A 153 -12.77 -5.21 -5.06
N TRP A 154 -13.80 -5.00 -4.26
CA TRP A 154 -14.09 -5.78 -3.06
C TRP A 154 -15.58 -5.91 -2.80
N PHE A 155 -15.96 -6.75 -1.85
CA PHE A 155 -17.34 -6.93 -1.41
C PHE A 155 -17.53 -6.29 -0.03
N ILE A 156 -18.60 -5.54 0.15
CA ILE A 156 -18.96 -4.93 1.43
C ILE A 156 -20.15 -5.71 1.98
N GLU A 157 -19.90 -6.45 3.04
CA GLU A 157 -20.93 -7.31 3.66
C GLU A 157 -22.10 -6.48 4.20
N GLU A 158 -21.84 -5.35 4.84
CA GLU A 158 -22.83 -4.47 5.43
C GLU A 158 -23.82 -3.90 4.40
N TYR A 159 -23.37 -3.74 3.17
CA TYR A 159 -24.21 -3.22 2.08
C TYR A 159 -24.70 -4.31 1.12
N GLY A 160 -24.15 -5.52 1.21
CA GLY A 160 -24.47 -6.63 0.32
C GLY A 160 -24.12 -6.38 -1.14
N ILE A 161 -23.11 -5.54 -1.42
CA ILE A 161 -22.73 -5.11 -2.77
C ILE A 161 -21.21 -5.18 -2.98
N ALA A 162 -20.80 -5.32 -4.23
CA ALA A 162 -19.41 -5.12 -4.61
C ALA A 162 -19.14 -3.62 -4.86
N GLN A 163 -17.94 -3.18 -4.53
CA GLN A 163 -17.50 -1.80 -4.67
C GLN A 163 -16.16 -1.72 -5.39
N VAL A 164 -15.94 -0.71 -6.18
CA VAL A 164 -14.62 -0.29 -6.67
C VAL A 164 -14.16 0.89 -5.83
N SER A 165 -13.09 0.67 -5.07
CA SER A 165 -12.38 1.73 -4.35
C SER A 165 -11.18 2.18 -5.16
N MET A 166 -11.05 3.49 -5.33
CA MET A 166 -9.94 4.07 -6.09
C MET A 166 -9.48 5.39 -5.49
N ASN A 167 -8.27 5.79 -5.86
CA ASN A 167 -7.64 7.03 -5.42
C ASN A 167 -6.71 7.58 -6.49
#